data_4fabc2ce2b344ae130a32a18f475f9c3
#
_entry.id   4fabc2ce2b344ae130a32a18f475f9c3
#
_cell.length_a   1.000
_cell.length_b   1.000
_cell.length_c   1.000
_cell.angle_alpha   90.00
_cell.angle_beta   90.00
_cell.angle_gamma   90.00
#
_symmetry.space_group_name_H-M   'P 1'
#
loop_
_entity.id
_entity.type
_entity.pdbx_description
1 polymer ?
#
loop_
_entity_poly.entity_id
_entity_poly.type
_entity_poly.pdbx_seq_one_letter_code
_entity_poly.pdbx_strand_id
1 'polypeptide(L)'
;HTECRRQRQMCIRDRGKTLALELGQYGICVNNVLPGYTATARLEELAKGKAEKLGISLNEVYDQWEKNTSLKRLGAPEEIANTILFLASDESGYVTGHNIAVDGGRFGA
;
A
#
# COMPACT_ATOMS: atom_id res chain seq x y z
N HIS A 1 -9.33 10.84 13.72
CA HIS A 1 -9.38 9.69 12.84
C HIS A 1 -8.06 9.36 12.14
N THR A 2 -7.22 10.36 11.86
CA THR A 2 -5.87 10.15 11.33
C THR A 2 -5.02 9.37 12.34
N GLU A 3 -5.19 9.65 13.61
CA GLU A 3 -4.48 8.99 14.70
C GLU A 3 -4.88 7.51 14.82
N CYS A 4 -6.18 7.20 14.68
CA CYS A 4 -6.66 5.82 14.69
C CYS A 4 -6.09 5.02 13.51
N ARG A 5 -5.99 5.62 12.34
CA ARG A 5 -5.38 4.98 11.17
C ARG A 5 -3.91 4.70 11.40
N ARG A 6 -3.19 5.66 11.99
CA ARG A 6 -1.77 5.51 12.29
C ARG A 6 -1.54 4.37 13.28
N GLN A 7 -2.32 4.31 14.36
CA GLN A 7 -2.23 3.24 15.35
C GLN A 7 -2.54 1.87 14.72
N ARG A 8 -3.56 1.81 13.86
CA ARG A 8 -3.95 0.57 13.20
C ARG A 8 -2.84 0.07 12.27
N GLN A 9 -2.21 0.96 11.51
CA GLN A 9 -1.09 0.61 10.64
C GLN A 9 0.11 0.13 11.45
N MET A 10 0.42 0.79 12.55
CA MET A 10 1.52 0.38 13.43
C MET A 10 1.25 -1.01 14.02
N CYS A 11 0.02 -1.30 14.45
CA CYS A 11 -0.34 -2.61 14.97
C CYS A 11 -0.19 -3.71 13.91
N ILE A 12 -0.58 -3.45 12.67
CA ILE A 12 -0.43 -4.41 11.57
C ILE A 12 1.04 -4.68 11.30
N ARG A 13 1.87 -3.63 11.26
CA ARG A 13 3.31 -3.77 11.05
C ARG A 13 3.96 -4.59 12.16
N ASP A 14 3.60 -4.30 13.41
CA ASP A 14 4.14 -5.01 14.57
C ASP A 14 3.74 -6.48 14.59
N ARG A 15 2.48 -6.77 14.25
CA ARG A 15 2.00 -8.15 14.18
C ARG A 15 2.72 -8.94 13.11
N GLY A 16 2.92 -8.34 11.93
CA GLY A 16 3.64 -8.98 10.84
C GLY A 16 5.06 -9.32 11.25
N LYS A 17 5.74 -8.40 11.91
CA LYS A 17 7.11 -8.61 12.38
C LYS A 17 7.17 -9.69 13.45
N THR A 18 6.25 -9.68 14.40
CA THR A 18 6.17 -10.69 15.46
C THR A 18 5.92 -12.07 14.87
N LEU A 19 4.98 -12.18 13.94
CA LEU A 19 4.70 -13.45 13.26
C LEU A 19 5.92 -13.94 12.47
N ALA A 20 6.63 -13.01 11.80
CA ALA A 20 7.83 -13.38 11.07
C ALA A 20 8.90 -13.98 11.98
N LEU A 21 9.08 -13.39 13.16
CA LEU A 21 10.06 -13.89 14.14
C LEU A 21 9.67 -15.26 14.67
N GLU A 22 8.38 -15.48 14.92
CA GLU A 22 7.89 -16.76 15.47
C GLU A 22 7.88 -17.88 14.43
N LEU A 23 7.48 -17.56 13.19
CA LEU A 23 7.27 -18.58 12.16
C LEU A 23 8.51 -18.86 11.32
N GLY A 24 9.54 -18.02 11.44
CA GLY A 24 10.78 -18.18 10.67
C GLY A 24 11.46 -19.52 10.91
N GLN A 25 11.39 -20.06 12.12
CA GLN A 25 11.96 -21.36 12.45
C GLN A 25 11.33 -22.52 11.65
N TYR A 26 10.11 -22.32 11.13
CA TYR A 26 9.42 -23.30 10.32
C TYR A 26 9.58 -23.05 8.81
N GLY A 27 10.41 -22.08 8.43
CA GLY A 27 10.60 -21.72 7.03
C GLY A 27 9.46 -20.90 6.43
N ILE A 28 8.66 -20.24 7.29
CA ILE A 28 7.53 -19.43 6.85
C ILE A 28 7.94 -17.96 6.86
N CYS A 29 7.76 -17.30 5.72
CA CYS A 29 8.01 -15.87 5.56
C CYS A 29 6.71 -15.09 5.72
N VAL A 30 6.77 -13.97 6.43
CA VAL A 30 5.62 -13.09 6.65
C VAL A 30 6.03 -11.66 6.32
N ASN A 31 5.37 -11.07 5.34
CA ASN A 31 5.62 -9.69 4.93
C ASN A 31 4.29 -8.95 4.78
N ASN A 32 4.33 -7.64 4.97
CA ASN A 32 3.18 -6.77 4.76
C ASN A 32 3.37 -6.02 3.45
N VAL A 33 2.33 -5.93 2.64
CA VAL A 33 2.32 -5.10 1.43
C VAL A 33 1.44 -3.90 1.68
N LEU A 34 1.98 -2.72 1.45
CA LEU A 34 1.32 -1.43 1.71
C LEU A 34 1.08 -0.72 0.38
N PRO A 35 -0.09 -0.93 -0.25
CA PRO A 35 -0.39 -0.26 -1.51
C PRO A 35 -0.62 1.24 -1.31
N GLY A 36 -0.17 2.05 -2.27
CA GLY A 36 -0.53 3.45 -2.35
C GLY A 36 -1.77 3.66 -3.22
N TYR A 37 -1.82 4.80 -3.90
CA TYR A 37 -2.93 5.11 -4.80
C TYR A 37 -2.88 4.17 -6.00
N THR A 38 -3.81 3.24 -6.05
CA THR A 38 -3.91 2.23 -7.10
C THR A 38 -5.20 2.42 -7.88
N ALA A 39 -5.11 2.39 -9.20
CA ALA A 39 -6.25 2.66 -10.09
C ALA A 39 -7.26 1.50 -10.05
N THR A 40 -8.15 1.54 -9.07
CA THR A 40 -9.21 0.56 -8.85
C THR A 40 -10.57 1.24 -8.84
N ALA A 41 -11.64 0.45 -8.93
CA ALA A 41 -13.01 0.96 -8.82
C ALA A 41 -13.24 1.65 -7.48
N ARG A 42 -12.66 1.12 -6.40
CA ARG A 42 -12.77 1.72 -5.07
C ARG A 42 -12.10 3.10 -5.02
N LEU A 43 -10.92 3.24 -5.63
CA LEU A 43 -10.24 4.53 -5.68
C LEU A 43 -11.05 5.54 -6.48
N GLU A 44 -11.69 5.10 -7.58
CA GLU A 44 -12.56 5.95 -8.37
C GLU A 44 -13.74 6.47 -7.55
N GLU A 45 -14.37 5.61 -6.75
CA GLU A 45 -15.46 6.03 -5.86
C GLU A 45 -15.00 7.04 -4.83
N LEU A 46 -13.81 6.83 -4.24
CA LEU A 46 -13.23 7.78 -3.29
C LEU A 46 -12.93 9.11 -3.96
N ALA A 47 -12.44 9.08 -5.20
CA ALA A 47 -12.16 10.29 -5.96
C ALA A 47 -13.44 11.08 -6.25
N LYS A 48 -14.51 10.39 -6.64
CA LYS A 48 -15.81 11.01 -6.89
C LYS A 48 -16.37 11.67 -5.64
N GLY A 49 -16.29 10.97 -4.50
CA GLY A 49 -16.74 11.50 -3.23
C GLY A 49 -15.96 12.74 -2.80
N LYS A 50 -14.65 12.71 -2.99
CA LYS A 50 -13.78 13.84 -2.64
C LYS A 50 -14.02 15.04 -3.57
N ALA A 51 -14.20 14.80 -4.86
CA ALA A 51 -14.50 15.84 -5.83
C ALA A 51 -15.81 16.56 -5.47
N GLU A 52 -16.85 15.80 -5.15
CA GLU A 52 -18.14 16.33 -4.74
C GLU A 52 -18.04 17.13 -3.45
N LYS A 53 -17.34 16.60 -2.47
CA LYS A 53 -17.17 17.23 -1.16
C LYS A 53 -16.41 18.55 -1.21
N LEU A 54 -15.39 18.62 -2.06
CA LEU A 54 -14.53 19.79 -2.21
C LEU A 54 -14.99 20.75 -3.30
N GLY A 55 -15.96 20.37 -4.13
CA GLY A 55 -16.43 21.18 -5.22
C GLY A 55 -15.42 21.33 -6.35
N ILE A 56 -14.59 20.33 -6.57
CA ILE A 56 -13.58 20.31 -7.64
C ILE A 56 -13.87 19.20 -8.63
N SER A 57 -13.17 19.21 -9.78
CA SER A 57 -13.35 18.17 -10.78
C SER A 57 -12.69 16.86 -10.35
N LEU A 58 -13.14 15.76 -10.95
CA LEU A 58 -12.55 14.44 -10.72
C LEU A 58 -11.07 14.43 -11.13
N ASN A 59 -10.75 15.07 -12.27
CA ASN A 59 -9.37 15.15 -12.76
C ASN A 59 -8.46 15.91 -11.78
N GLU A 60 -8.98 16.93 -11.12
CA GLU A 60 -8.21 17.67 -10.11
C GLU A 60 -7.86 16.81 -8.91
N VAL A 61 -8.77 15.91 -8.50
CA VAL A 61 -8.49 14.96 -7.41
C VAL A 61 -7.37 14.01 -7.81
N TYR A 62 -7.44 13.43 -9.01
CA TYR A 62 -6.40 12.54 -9.50
C TYR A 62 -5.06 13.26 -9.63
N ASP A 63 -5.06 14.49 -10.14
CA ASP A 63 -3.85 15.29 -10.26
C ASP A 63 -3.18 15.53 -8.91
N GLN A 64 -3.96 15.80 -7.87
CA GLN A 64 -3.45 15.98 -6.52
C GLN A 64 -2.78 14.71 -6.00
N TRP A 65 -3.44 13.56 -6.22
CA TRP A 65 -2.90 12.28 -5.79
C TRP A 65 -1.61 11.92 -6.53
N GLU A 66 -1.59 12.14 -7.83
CA GLU A 66 -0.41 11.88 -8.66
C GLU A 66 0.78 12.75 -8.24
N LYS A 67 0.52 14.01 -7.90
CA LYS A 67 1.57 14.92 -7.42
C LYS A 67 2.19 14.47 -6.10
N ASN A 68 1.44 13.72 -5.30
CA ASN A 68 1.92 13.22 -4.01
C ASN A 68 2.82 12.00 -4.13
N THR A 69 3.08 11.53 -5.32
CA THR A 69 3.98 10.41 -5.56
C THR A 69 5.22 10.87 -6.31
N SER A 70 6.34 10.18 -6.10
CA SER A 70 7.58 10.46 -6.82
C SER A 70 7.44 10.11 -8.30
N LEU A 71 6.72 9.05 -8.62
CA LEU A 71 6.53 8.61 -10.00
C LEU A 71 5.45 9.39 -10.74
N LYS A 72 4.70 10.26 -10.04
CA LYS A 72 3.71 11.16 -10.61
C LYS A 72 2.61 10.44 -11.38
N ARG A 73 2.21 9.26 -10.91
CA ARG A 73 1.12 8.49 -11.49
C ARG A 73 0.50 7.58 -10.44
N LEU A 74 -0.69 7.09 -10.72
CA LEU A 74 -1.32 6.04 -9.92
C LEU A 74 -0.66 4.70 -10.26
N GLY A 75 -0.68 3.78 -9.32
CA GLY A 75 -0.25 2.42 -9.59
C GLY A 75 -1.33 1.62 -10.32
N ALA A 76 -0.93 0.64 -11.09
CA ALA A 76 -1.85 -0.32 -11.67
C ALA A 76 -2.05 -1.48 -10.69
N PRO A 77 -3.26 -2.10 -10.64
CA PRO A 77 -3.48 -3.26 -9.77
C PRO A 77 -2.49 -4.38 -10.02
N GLU A 78 -2.05 -4.55 -11.26
CA GLU A 78 -1.06 -5.57 -11.64
C GLU A 78 0.29 -5.34 -10.96
N GLU A 79 0.65 -4.09 -10.68
CA GLU A 79 1.91 -3.78 -10.01
C GLU A 79 1.90 -4.24 -8.56
N ILE A 80 0.74 -4.15 -7.89
CA ILE A 80 0.56 -4.71 -6.55
C ILE A 80 0.58 -6.23 -6.62
N ALA A 81 -0.16 -6.81 -7.55
CA ALA A 81 -0.25 -8.25 -7.74
C ALA A 81 1.12 -8.87 -8.02
N ASN A 82 1.94 -8.23 -8.85
CA ASN A 82 3.28 -8.72 -9.17
C ASN A 82 4.19 -8.73 -7.94
N THR A 83 4.08 -7.75 -7.07
CA THR A 83 4.82 -7.71 -5.82
C THR A 83 4.41 -8.86 -4.91
N ILE A 84 3.11 -9.10 -4.77
CA ILE A 84 2.58 -10.21 -3.97
C ILE A 84 3.04 -11.54 -4.55
N LEU A 85 3.00 -11.69 -5.86
CA LEU A 85 3.44 -12.91 -6.54
C LEU A 85 4.91 -13.20 -6.27
N PHE A 86 5.77 -12.19 -6.34
CA PHE A 86 7.18 -12.35 -5.97
C PHE A 86 7.33 -12.82 -4.54
N LEU A 87 6.62 -12.20 -3.60
CA LEU A 87 6.70 -12.55 -2.18
C LEU A 87 6.15 -13.95 -1.89
N ALA A 88 5.21 -14.43 -2.71
CA ALA A 88 4.65 -15.76 -2.59
C ALA A 88 5.50 -16.83 -3.27
N SER A 89 6.53 -16.44 -4.01
CA SER A 89 7.38 -17.35 -4.76
C SER A 89 8.61 -17.78 -3.95
N ASP A 90 9.26 -18.86 -4.39
CA ASP A 90 10.49 -19.32 -3.78
C ASP A 90 11.65 -18.33 -3.94
N GLU A 91 11.55 -17.43 -4.92
CA GLU A 91 12.57 -16.42 -5.18
C GLU A 91 12.73 -15.43 -4.04
N SER A 92 11.70 -15.24 -3.22
CA SER A 92 11.74 -14.37 -2.06
C SER A 92 12.03 -15.10 -0.75
N GLY A 93 12.63 -16.26 -0.83
CA GLY A 93 12.80 -17.16 0.34
C GLY A 93 13.60 -16.60 1.50
N TYR A 94 14.32 -15.51 1.30
CA TYR A 94 15.08 -14.84 2.36
C TYR A 94 14.51 -13.48 2.73
N VAL A 95 13.29 -13.17 2.28
CA VAL A 95 12.58 -11.92 2.57
C VAL A 95 11.47 -12.19 3.56
N THR A 96 11.62 -11.70 4.78
CA THR A 96 10.60 -11.86 5.82
C THR A 96 10.67 -10.71 6.82
N GLY A 97 9.56 -10.42 7.45
CA GLY A 97 9.47 -9.40 8.50
C GLY A 97 9.46 -7.97 7.98
N HIS A 98 9.20 -7.76 6.70
CA HIS A 98 9.29 -6.44 6.08
C HIS A 98 7.93 -5.86 5.72
N ASN A 99 7.88 -4.54 5.72
CA ASN A 99 6.75 -3.77 5.19
C ASN A 99 7.18 -3.23 3.84
N ILE A 100 6.53 -3.71 2.79
CA ILE A 100 6.90 -3.36 1.41
C ILE A 100 5.87 -2.41 0.87
N ALA A 101 6.26 -1.15 0.72
CA ALA A 101 5.39 -0.13 0.16
C ALA A 101 5.43 -0.20 -1.37
N VAL A 102 4.26 -0.29 -1.98
CA VAL A 102 4.09 -0.26 -3.44
C VAL A 102 3.22 0.95 -3.73
N ASP A 103 3.82 2.12 -3.67
CA ASP A 103 3.11 3.40 -3.61
C ASP A 103 3.69 4.47 -4.53
N GLY A 104 4.61 4.10 -5.41
CA GLY A 104 5.23 5.05 -6.32
C GLY A 104 6.05 6.15 -5.63
N GLY A 105 6.49 5.90 -4.40
CA GLY A 105 7.23 6.90 -3.63
C GLY A 105 6.32 8.00 -3.08
N ARG A 106 5.26 7.64 -2.37
CA ARG A 106 4.31 8.59 -1.83
C ARG A 106 4.93 9.42 -0.71
N PHE A 107 4.82 10.74 -0.83
CA PHE A 107 5.32 11.66 0.18
C PHE A 107 4.49 11.58 1.47
N GLY A 108 5.17 11.53 2.61
CA GLY A 108 4.53 11.49 3.91
C GLY A 108 3.93 10.14 4.30
N ALA A 109 4.23 9.12 3.55
CA ALA A 109 3.74 7.77 3.84
C ALA A 109 4.53 7.09 4.95
#